data_158f7276799ee70c080ab497ed60f6d1
#
_entry.id   158f7276799ee70c080ab497ed60f6d1
#
_cell.length_a   1.000
_cell.length_b   1.000
_cell.length_c   1.000
_cell.angle_alpha   90.00
_cell.angle_beta   90.00
_cell.angle_gamma   90.00
#
_symmetry.space_group_name_H-M   'P 1'
#
loop_
_entity.id
_entity.type
_entity.pdbx_description
1 polymer ?
#
loop_
_entity_poly.entity_id
_entity_poly.type
_entity_poly.pdbx_seq_one_letter_code
_entity_poly.pdbx_strand_id
1 'polypeptide(L)'
;DGYSIGDIGWDWATVRATGGGGYYLEGDRWGMIDPVASSIPWYKPVDGERVVAFFNPLADTDKGAQVKIEGIQEVLTKEVEDMTAENEEEFGNDPILIYQGDMWLGGKFLNVIFRQELPRSEKHRISLVQNKIETGEPSEPGTLNVAEDGYVHLELRYNTYEDVTDYWGWGRVFYNLE
;
A
#
# COMPACT_ATOMS: atom_id res chain seq x y z
N ASP A 1 -10.10 9.80 -29.88
CA ASP A 1 -9.25 10.67 -29.06
C ASP A 1 -8.02 9.90 -28.67
N GLY A 2 -6.85 10.36 -29.07
CA GLY A 2 -5.57 9.72 -28.77
C GLY A 2 -4.82 10.48 -27.69
N TYR A 3 -3.83 9.83 -27.11
CA TYR A 3 -2.94 10.45 -26.13
C TYR A 3 -1.84 11.24 -26.82
N SER A 4 -1.40 12.35 -26.21
CA SER A 4 -0.27 13.14 -26.73
C SER A 4 1.04 12.72 -26.04
N ILE A 5 2.16 13.09 -26.69
CA ILE A 5 3.53 12.81 -26.20
C ILE A 5 3.81 13.65 -24.97
N GLY A 6 3.26 13.70 -23.99
CA GLY A 6 3.48 14.52 -22.80
C GLY A 6 2.41 14.32 -21.75
N ASP A 7 1.40 13.55 -22.13
CA ASP A 7 0.36 13.18 -21.17
C ASP A 7 0.98 12.25 -20.12
N ILE A 8 0.85 12.61 -18.85
CA ILE A 8 1.34 11.82 -17.74
C ILE A 8 0.15 11.31 -16.96
N GLY A 9 0.05 9.98 -16.90
CA GLY A 9 -0.86 9.28 -16.02
C GLY A 9 -0.14 8.78 -14.78
N TRP A 10 -0.91 8.48 -13.75
CA TRP A 10 -0.41 7.79 -12.58
C TRP A 10 -1.51 6.94 -11.98
N ASP A 11 -1.11 5.87 -11.31
CA ASP A 11 -2.05 4.99 -10.63
C ASP A 11 -1.36 4.22 -9.51
N TRP A 12 -2.14 3.81 -8.55
CA TRP A 12 -1.78 2.80 -7.59
C TRP A 12 -1.93 1.45 -8.28
N ALA A 13 -0.92 0.60 -8.17
CA ALA A 13 -0.94 -0.64 -8.93
C ALA A 13 -0.26 -1.79 -8.20
N THR A 14 -0.62 -3.00 -8.59
CA THR A 14 0.05 -4.24 -8.17
C THR A 14 0.89 -4.76 -9.33
N VAL A 15 2.15 -5.05 -9.06
CA VAL A 15 3.07 -5.60 -10.05
C VAL A 15 2.74 -7.07 -10.29
N ARG A 16 2.68 -7.46 -11.57
CA ARG A 16 2.58 -8.86 -11.99
C ARG A 16 3.77 -9.21 -12.87
N ALA A 17 4.70 -9.98 -12.30
CA ALA A 17 5.86 -10.44 -13.04
C ALA A 17 5.49 -11.57 -13.99
N THR A 18 5.97 -11.50 -15.25
CA THR A 18 5.66 -12.48 -16.29
C THR A 18 6.83 -13.42 -16.61
N GLY A 19 7.95 -13.26 -15.91
CA GLY A 19 9.19 -14.00 -16.16
C GLY A 19 10.13 -13.26 -17.11
N GLY A 20 11.43 -13.61 -17.06
CA GLY A 20 12.43 -13.01 -17.93
C GLY A 20 12.62 -11.49 -17.76
N GLY A 21 12.24 -10.94 -16.62
CA GLY A 21 12.27 -9.49 -16.37
C GLY A 21 11.05 -8.73 -16.90
N GLY A 22 10.10 -9.41 -17.53
CA GLY A 22 8.85 -8.81 -18.00
C GLY A 22 7.82 -8.65 -16.89
N TYR A 23 6.91 -7.71 -17.07
CA TYR A 23 5.83 -7.44 -16.11
C TYR A 23 4.73 -6.64 -16.75
N TYR A 24 3.58 -6.64 -16.09
CA TYR A 24 2.52 -5.64 -16.27
C TYR A 24 2.05 -5.17 -14.90
N LEU A 25 1.23 -4.14 -14.88
CA LEU A 25 0.69 -3.60 -13.62
C LEU A 25 -0.83 -3.73 -13.63
N GLU A 26 -1.38 -4.14 -12.51
CA GLU A 26 -2.82 -4.09 -12.26
C GLU A 26 -3.12 -2.77 -11.55
N GLY A 27 -3.56 -1.76 -12.30
CA GLY A 27 -3.91 -0.46 -11.77
C GLY A 27 -5.27 -0.45 -11.10
N ASP A 28 -5.39 0.30 -10.03
CA ASP A 28 -6.66 0.40 -9.29
C ASP A 28 -7.73 1.15 -10.09
N ARG A 29 -7.32 2.08 -10.95
CA ARG A 29 -8.20 2.88 -11.81
C ARG A 29 -8.06 2.56 -13.28
N TRP A 30 -6.83 2.33 -13.74
CA TRP A 30 -6.50 2.16 -15.15
C TRP A 30 -6.69 0.72 -15.66
N GLY A 31 -6.90 -0.25 -14.78
CA GLY A 31 -6.92 -1.66 -15.17
C GLY A 31 -5.52 -2.16 -15.52
N MET A 32 -5.40 -2.98 -16.55
CA MET A 32 -4.10 -3.51 -16.97
C MET A 32 -3.24 -2.44 -17.62
N ILE A 33 -2.14 -2.11 -16.98
CA ILE A 33 -1.14 -1.16 -17.50
C ILE A 33 -0.02 -2.00 -18.11
N ASP A 34 0.09 -1.98 -19.42
CA ASP A 34 1.03 -2.79 -20.19
C ASP A 34 2.24 -1.94 -20.63
N PRO A 35 3.42 -2.13 -20.02
CA PRO A 35 4.60 -1.34 -20.35
C PRO A 35 5.25 -1.82 -21.66
N VAL A 36 4.97 -1.15 -22.76
CA VAL A 36 5.58 -1.42 -24.06
C VAL A 36 6.88 -0.63 -24.26
N ALA A 37 7.14 0.37 -23.43
CA ALA A 37 8.37 1.15 -23.38
C ALA A 37 8.63 1.61 -21.94
N SER A 38 9.86 1.97 -21.62
CA SER A 38 10.23 2.37 -20.25
C SER A 38 11.40 3.33 -20.25
N SER A 39 11.30 4.36 -19.42
CA SER A 39 12.42 5.25 -19.06
C SER A 39 13.29 4.67 -17.94
N ILE A 40 12.85 3.55 -17.33
CA ILE A 40 13.56 2.87 -16.24
C ILE A 40 13.84 1.40 -16.60
N PRO A 41 14.63 1.12 -17.65
CA PRO A 41 14.86 -0.25 -18.11
C PRO A 41 15.58 -1.13 -17.08
N TRP A 42 16.18 -0.53 -16.05
CA TRP A 42 16.84 -1.25 -14.95
C TRP A 42 15.87 -1.74 -13.88
N TYR A 43 14.59 -1.37 -13.94
CA TYR A 43 13.60 -1.79 -12.94
C TYR A 43 13.43 -3.31 -12.94
N LYS A 44 13.48 -3.90 -11.74
CA LYS A 44 13.30 -5.34 -11.55
C LYS A 44 11.94 -5.57 -10.87
N PRO A 45 10.96 -6.13 -11.60
CA PRO A 45 9.64 -6.36 -11.03
C PRO A 45 9.68 -7.45 -9.96
N VAL A 46 8.93 -7.22 -8.88
CA VAL A 46 8.66 -8.20 -7.83
C VAL A 46 7.17 -8.49 -7.84
N ASP A 47 6.80 -9.74 -8.13
CA ASP A 47 5.38 -10.13 -8.25
C ASP A 47 4.63 -9.85 -6.96
N GLY A 48 3.46 -9.21 -7.09
CA GLY A 48 2.60 -8.88 -5.96
C GLY A 48 2.96 -7.58 -5.23
N GLU A 49 4.03 -6.90 -5.60
CA GLU A 49 4.44 -5.64 -4.97
C GLU A 49 3.47 -4.52 -5.28
N ARG A 50 3.16 -3.69 -4.27
CA ARG A 50 2.37 -2.46 -4.47
C ARG A 50 3.26 -1.28 -4.77
N VAL A 51 2.86 -0.53 -5.77
CA VAL A 51 3.64 0.61 -6.28
C VAL A 51 2.73 1.78 -6.63
N VAL A 52 3.32 2.96 -6.75
CA VAL A 52 2.74 4.07 -7.51
C VAL A 52 3.48 4.11 -8.84
N ALA A 53 2.73 3.99 -9.92
CA ALA A 53 3.29 4.05 -11.27
C ALA A 53 3.00 5.38 -11.95
N PHE A 54 4.00 5.93 -12.60
CA PHE A 54 3.91 7.12 -13.45
C PHE A 54 4.21 6.71 -14.87
N PHE A 55 3.35 7.08 -15.80
CA PHE A 55 3.47 6.60 -17.15
C PHE A 55 2.88 7.58 -18.16
N ASN A 56 3.33 7.46 -19.41
CA ASN A 56 2.71 8.12 -20.55
C ASN A 56 1.82 7.10 -21.27
N PRO A 57 0.50 7.28 -21.28
CA PRO A 57 -0.39 6.40 -22.05
C PRO A 57 -0.12 6.53 -23.54
N LEU A 58 -0.07 5.42 -24.24
CA LEU A 58 0.21 5.37 -25.69
C LEU A 58 -1.01 4.91 -26.50
N ALA A 59 -1.73 3.92 -26.00
CA ALA A 59 -2.90 3.38 -26.65
C ALA A 59 -3.82 2.68 -25.65
N ASP A 60 -5.11 2.79 -25.85
CA ASP A 60 -6.08 2.04 -25.08
C ASP A 60 -6.13 0.58 -25.54
N THR A 61 -6.40 -0.32 -24.59
CA THR A 61 -6.65 -1.74 -24.83
C THR A 61 -7.98 -2.14 -24.22
N ASP A 62 -8.47 -3.33 -24.53
CA ASP A 62 -9.72 -3.84 -23.95
C ASP A 62 -9.66 -3.99 -22.42
N LYS A 63 -8.45 -4.12 -21.86
CA LYS A 63 -8.24 -4.36 -20.44
C LYS A 63 -7.63 -3.16 -19.70
N GLY A 64 -7.20 -2.15 -20.41
CA GLY A 64 -6.52 -0.99 -19.84
C GLY A 64 -5.79 -0.17 -20.89
N ALA A 65 -4.48 -0.04 -20.79
CA ALA A 65 -3.68 0.77 -21.70
C ALA A 65 -2.28 0.21 -21.91
N GLN A 66 -1.73 0.42 -23.10
CA GLN A 66 -0.30 0.30 -23.36
C GLN A 66 0.35 1.64 -23.02
N VAL A 67 1.46 1.59 -22.32
CA VAL A 67 2.10 2.78 -21.77
C VAL A 67 3.62 2.75 -21.96
N LYS A 68 4.21 3.93 -21.84
CA LYS A 68 5.63 4.08 -21.54
C LYS A 68 5.76 4.36 -20.04
N ILE A 69 6.43 3.49 -19.32
CA ILE A 69 6.71 3.72 -17.88
C ILE A 69 7.73 4.85 -17.75
N GLU A 70 7.38 5.86 -16.96
CA GLU A 70 8.28 6.97 -16.62
C GLU A 70 8.91 6.80 -15.25
N GLY A 71 8.21 6.19 -14.31
CA GLY A 71 8.72 5.93 -12.98
C GLY A 71 7.84 4.94 -12.21
N ILE A 72 8.47 4.23 -11.29
CA ILE A 72 7.77 3.35 -10.33
C ILE A 72 8.34 3.66 -8.96
N GLN A 73 7.43 3.98 -8.04
CA GLN A 73 7.76 4.19 -6.64
C GLN A 73 7.22 3.03 -5.82
N GLU A 74 8.09 2.30 -5.16
CA GLU A 74 7.71 1.24 -4.24
C GLU A 74 7.02 1.83 -3.02
N VAL A 75 5.99 1.12 -2.52
CA VAL A 75 5.26 1.53 -1.32
C VAL A 75 5.38 0.44 -0.27
N LEU A 76 5.58 0.86 0.98
CA LEU A 76 5.64 -0.07 2.10
C LEU A 76 4.38 -0.94 2.13
N THR A 77 4.56 -2.25 2.01
CA THR A 77 3.47 -3.23 2.07
C THR A 77 3.66 -4.10 3.30
N LYS A 78 2.61 -4.23 4.08
CA LYS A 78 2.63 -4.97 5.35
C LYS A 78 1.44 -5.93 5.42
N GLU A 79 1.58 -6.91 6.31
CA GLU A 79 0.51 -7.83 6.66
C GLU A 79 -0.27 -7.32 7.88
N VAL A 80 -1.49 -7.80 8.03
CA VAL A 80 -2.26 -7.59 9.26
C VAL A 80 -1.65 -8.43 10.37
N GLU A 81 -1.48 -7.84 11.55
CA GLU A 81 -0.87 -8.50 12.70
C GLU A 81 -1.92 -8.72 13.80
N ASP A 82 -1.68 -9.69 14.66
CA ASP A 82 -2.51 -9.92 15.84
C ASP A 82 -1.97 -9.14 17.03
N MET A 83 -2.82 -8.33 17.64
CA MET A 83 -2.48 -7.58 18.84
C MET A 83 -3.06 -8.28 20.07
N THR A 84 -2.19 -8.63 20.98
CA THR A 84 -2.52 -9.31 22.25
C THR A 84 -2.11 -8.44 23.43
N ALA A 85 -2.47 -8.84 24.65
CA ALA A 85 -2.05 -8.14 25.85
C ALA A 85 -0.52 -8.09 26.02
N GLU A 86 0.20 -9.09 25.48
CA GLU A 86 1.66 -9.15 25.59
C GLU A 86 2.37 -8.19 24.60
N ASN A 87 1.77 -7.86 23.47
CA ASN A 87 2.43 -7.04 22.43
C ASN A 87 1.76 -5.69 22.17
N GLU A 88 0.70 -5.36 22.90
CA GLU A 88 -0.06 -4.12 22.69
C GLU A 88 0.83 -2.86 22.73
N GLU A 89 1.77 -2.80 23.66
CA GLU A 89 2.66 -1.65 23.81
C GLU A 89 3.56 -1.45 22.61
N GLU A 90 3.96 -2.53 21.93
CA GLU A 90 4.82 -2.47 20.75
C GLU A 90 4.11 -1.79 19.57
N PHE A 91 2.79 -1.95 19.47
CA PHE A 91 2.00 -1.30 18.43
C PHE A 91 1.77 0.18 18.70
N GLY A 92 1.74 0.58 19.96
CA GLY A 92 1.52 1.96 20.37
C GLY A 92 0.08 2.43 20.17
N ASN A 93 -0.15 3.67 20.51
CA ASN A 93 -1.45 4.33 20.28
C ASN A 93 -1.25 5.83 20.10
N ASP A 94 -0.20 6.22 19.40
CA ASP A 94 0.10 7.62 19.12
C ASP A 94 -0.80 8.13 17.99
N PRO A 95 -1.13 9.42 17.97
CA PRO A 95 -2.01 9.97 16.96
C PRO A 95 -1.31 10.14 15.60
N ILE A 96 -2.08 9.93 14.55
CA ILE A 96 -1.73 10.32 13.17
C ILE A 96 -2.92 11.04 12.56
N LEU A 97 -2.70 11.72 11.44
CA LEU A 97 -3.78 12.37 10.70
C LEU A 97 -4.03 11.63 9.39
N ILE A 98 -5.29 11.31 9.16
CA ILE A 98 -5.75 10.73 7.90
C ILE A 98 -6.85 11.63 7.38
N TYR A 99 -6.63 12.23 6.20
CA TYR A 99 -7.65 13.05 5.57
C TYR A 99 -8.72 12.18 4.92
N GLN A 100 -9.89 12.77 4.72
CA GLN A 100 -10.98 12.10 4.04
C GLN A 100 -10.54 11.67 2.63
N GLY A 101 -10.76 10.39 2.29
CA GLY A 101 -10.36 9.83 1.02
C GLY A 101 -8.95 9.23 0.97
N ASP A 102 -8.16 9.41 2.04
CA ASP A 102 -6.78 8.90 2.10
C ASP A 102 -6.68 7.51 2.72
N MET A 103 -7.80 6.86 2.95
CA MET A 103 -7.89 5.45 3.34
C MET A 103 -8.94 4.77 2.47
N TRP A 104 -8.55 3.76 1.72
CA TRP A 104 -9.46 3.08 0.79
C TRP A 104 -9.08 1.62 0.56
N LEU A 105 -10.06 0.83 0.15
CA LEU A 105 -9.84 -0.55 -0.28
C LEU A 105 -9.61 -0.58 -1.79
N GLY A 106 -8.56 -1.23 -2.22
CA GLY A 106 -8.25 -1.40 -3.64
C GLY A 106 -7.27 -2.54 -3.85
N GLY A 107 -7.50 -3.37 -4.85
CA GLY A 107 -6.61 -4.46 -5.21
C GLY A 107 -6.34 -5.47 -4.12
N LYS A 108 -7.26 -5.73 -3.19
CA LYS A 108 -7.13 -6.61 -2.01
C LYS A 108 -6.24 -6.01 -0.91
N PHE A 109 -6.05 -4.71 -0.94
CA PHE A 109 -5.27 -3.99 0.04
C PHE A 109 -6.12 -2.92 0.73
N LEU A 110 -5.81 -2.66 2.00
CA LEU A 110 -6.15 -1.39 2.62
C LEU A 110 -5.01 -0.42 2.35
N ASN A 111 -5.32 0.66 1.67
CA ASN A 111 -4.34 1.66 1.26
C ASN A 111 -4.50 2.87 2.18
N VAL A 112 -3.40 3.31 2.78
CA VAL A 112 -3.41 4.41 3.75
C VAL A 112 -2.35 5.45 3.40
N ILE A 113 -2.79 6.69 3.24
CA ILE A 113 -1.92 7.86 3.21
C ILE A 113 -2.16 8.61 4.51
N PHE A 114 -1.10 8.92 5.23
CA PHE A 114 -1.22 9.57 6.53
C PHE A 114 -0.23 10.69 6.68
N ARG A 115 -0.54 11.62 7.58
CA ARG A 115 0.40 12.65 8.01
C ARG A 115 0.91 12.32 9.40
N GLN A 116 2.20 12.50 9.58
CA GLN A 116 2.90 12.20 10.82
C GLN A 116 3.87 13.30 11.17
N GLU A 117 4.15 13.45 12.46
CA GLU A 117 5.35 14.13 12.88
C GLU A 117 6.54 13.27 12.47
N LEU A 118 7.48 13.85 11.73
CA LEU A 118 8.60 13.09 11.19
C LEU A 118 9.51 12.59 12.32
N PRO A 119 10.04 11.36 12.20
CA PRO A 119 11.00 10.83 13.17
C PRO A 119 12.32 11.60 13.11
N ARG A 120 13.01 11.68 14.24
CA ARG A 120 14.34 12.27 14.33
C ARG A 120 15.44 11.26 14.00
N SER A 121 15.40 10.11 14.63
CA SER A 121 16.41 9.06 14.48
C SER A 121 15.83 7.67 14.34
N GLU A 122 14.66 7.42 14.88
CA GLU A 122 14.06 6.08 14.88
C GLU A 122 12.78 6.07 14.03
N LYS A 123 12.74 5.15 13.06
CA LYS A 123 11.59 5.00 12.18
C LYS A 123 10.35 4.62 12.99
N HIS A 124 9.27 5.39 12.81
CA HIS A 124 7.98 5.09 13.43
C HIS A 124 7.38 3.79 12.88
N ARG A 125 6.54 3.16 13.69
CA ARG A 125 5.83 1.95 13.29
C ARG A 125 4.35 2.26 13.10
N ILE A 126 3.81 1.90 11.92
CA ILE A 126 2.38 1.92 11.64
C ILE A 126 1.93 0.49 11.38
N SER A 127 0.87 0.06 12.03
CA SER A 127 0.41 -1.33 11.97
C SER A 127 -1.10 -1.39 11.87
N LEU A 128 -1.59 -2.35 11.09
CA LEU A 128 -3.00 -2.72 11.05
C LEU A 128 -3.14 -4.03 11.80
N VAL A 129 -3.99 -4.06 12.81
CA VAL A 129 -4.06 -5.18 13.73
C VAL A 129 -5.47 -5.72 13.90
N GLN A 130 -5.55 -7.01 14.19
CA GLN A 130 -6.72 -7.63 14.80
C GLN A 130 -6.52 -7.59 16.32
N ASN A 131 -7.47 -7.00 17.05
CA ASN A 131 -7.39 -6.93 18.50
C ASN A 131 -7.87 -8.25 19.12
N LYS A 132 -6.94 -9.02 19.66
CA LYS A 132 -7.17 -10.31 20.30
C LYS A 132 -7.04 -10.24 21.85
N ILE A 133 -6.98 -9.05 22.41
CA ILE A 133 -6.73 -8.87 23.86
C ILE A 133 -7.80 -9.56 24.69
N GLU A 134 -9.08 -9.43 24.31
CA GLU A 134 -10.19 -10.01 25.06
C GLU A 134 -10.42 -11.50 24.77
N THR A 135 -10.14 -11.95 23.55
CA THR A 135 -10.40 -13.33 23.15
C THR A 135 -9.29 -14.29 23.56
N GLY A 136 -8.08 -13.78 23.71
CA GLY A 136 -6.92 -14.57 24.14
C GLY A 136 -6.53 -15.73 23.21
N GLU A 137 -7.22 -15.92 22.12
CA GLU A 137 -6.94 -17.01 21.17
C GLU A 137 -6.10 -16.50 20.01
N PRO A 138 -4.84 -16.94 19.88
CA PRO A 138 -4.07 -16.64 18.69
C PRO A 138 -4.64 -17.40 17.50
N SER A 139 -5.01 -16.68 16.45
CA SER A 139 -5.25 -17.29 15.15
C SER A 139 -3.91 -17.55 14.44
N GLU A 140 -3.93 -18.39 13.40
CA GLU A 140 -2.74 -18.52 12.55
C GLU A 140 -2.38 -17.15 11.97
N PRO A 141 -1.07 -16.80 11.93
CA PRO A 141 -0.64 -15.52 11.36
C PRO A 141 -1.18 -15.32 9.95
N GLY A 142 -1.71 -14.12 9.70
CA GLY A 142 -2.28 -13.78 8.40
C GLY A 142 -3.75 -14.17 8.18
N THR A 143 -4.39 -14.81 9.15
CA THR A 143 -5.81 -15.17 9.05
C THR A 143 -6.68 -14.05 9.58
N LEU A 144 -7.53 -13.49 8.71
CA LEU A 144 -8.54 -12.52 9.12
C LEU A 144 -9.76 -13.24 9.70
N ASN A 145 -10.19 -12.84 10.89
CA ASN A 145 -11.30 -13.46 11.58
C ASN A 145 -12.58 -12.64 11.40
N VAL A 146 -13.63 -13.29 10.90
CA VAL A 146 -14.96 -12.66 10.81
C VAL A 146 -15.63 -12.76 12.17
N ALA A 147 -16.07 -11.60 12.70
CA ALA A 147 -16.79 -11.52 13.97
C ALA A 147 -18.25 -12.00 13.82
N GLU A 148 -18.96 -12.11 14.94
CA GLU A 148 -20.38 -12.52 14.96
C GLU A 148 -21.28 -11.60 14.13
N ASP A 149 -20.92 -10.33 13.99
CA ASP A 149 -21.64 -9.35 13.17
C ASP A 149 -21.40 -9.51 11.66
N GLY A 150 -20.56 -10.45 11.25
CA GLY A 150 -20.22 -10.69 9.85
C GLY A 150 -19.10 -9.81 9.30
N TYR A 151 -18.44 -9.00 10.13
CA TYR A 151 -17.36 -8.11 9.72
C TYR A 151 -16.02 -8.52 10.29
N VAL A 152 -14.96 -8.13 9.58
CA VAL A 152 -13.60 -8.17 10.11
C VAL A 152 -13.30 -6.81 10.73
N HIS A 153 -12.92 -6.79 12.02
CA HIS A 153 -12.61 -5.57 12.75
C HIS A 153 -11.10 -5.39 12.83
N LEU A 154 -10.63 -4.29 12.31
CA LEU A 154 -9.21 -3.94 12.28
C LEU A 154 -8.99 -2.59 12.93
N GLU A 155 -7.85 -2.43 13.58
CA GLU A 155 -7.42 -1.17 14.19
C GLU A 155 -6.11 -0.72 13.55
N LEU A 156 -6.03 0.55 13.22
CA LEU A 156 -4.77 1.17 12.80
C LEU A 156 -4.04 1.69 14.05
N ARG A 157 -2.82 1.22 14.25
CA ARG A 157 -2.00 1.57 15.42
C ARG A 157 -0.73 2.26 14.96
N TYR A 158 -0.26 3.20 15.77
CA TYR A 158 0.91 3.99 15.45
C TYR A 158 1.80 4.16 16.67
N ASN A 159 3.11 3.97 16.47
CA ASN A 159 4.09 4.12 17.52
C ASN A 159 5.24 5.01 17.07
N THR A 160 5.40 6.15 17.72
CA THR A 160 6.47 7.10 17.46
C THR A 160 7.75 6.78 18.20
N TYR A 161 7.69 5.83 19.17
CA TYR A 161 8.79 5.55 20.10
C TYR A 161 9.28 6.80 20.86
N GLU A 162 8.40 7.79 21.04
CA GLU A 162 8.72 9.10 21.64
C GLU A 162 9.80 9.87 20.86
N ASP A 163 10.02 9.53 19.60
CA ASP A 163 11.02 10.13 18.74
C ASP A 163 10.35 10.94 17.61
N VAL A 164 10.07 12.19 17.90
CA VAL A 164 9.39 13.09 16.97
C VAL A 164 10.15 14.40 16.79
N THR A 165 9.95 15.00 15.61
CA THR A 165 10.39 16.37 15.31
C THR A 165 9.18 17.29 15.28
N ASP A 166 9.40 18.59 15.15
CA ASP A 166 8.33 19.58 14.95
C ASP A 166 7.85 19.64 13.49
N TYR A 167 8.42 18.81 12.62
CA TYR A 167 8.11 18.81 11.20
C TYR A 167 7.12 17.68 10.86
N TRP A 168 6.12 18.04 10.06
CA TRP A 168 5.12 17.10 9.57
C TRP A 168 5.44 16.67 8.15
N GLY A 169 5.19 15.41 7.86
CA GLY A 169 5.38 14.83 6.53
C GLY A 169 4.34 13.77 6.23
N TRP A 170 4.35 13.31 5.01
CA TRP A 170 3.44 12.28 4.52
C TRP A 170 4.08 10.90 4.63
N GLY A 171 3.25 9.90 4.96
CA GLY A 171 3.60 8.49 4.86
C GLY A 171 2.56 7.74 4.05
N ARG A 172 2.96 6.60 3.52
CA ARG A 172 2.09 5.70 2.75
C ARG A 172 2.38 4.28 3.16
N VAL A 173 1.31 3.50 3.33
CA VAL A 173 1.43 2.08 3.62
C VAL A 173 0.25 1.34 3.02
N PHE A 174 0.50 0.13 2.54
CA PHE A 174 -0.53 -0.78 2.07
C PHE A 174 -0.52 -2.03 2.94
N TYR A 175 -1.71 -2.46 3.34
CA TYR A 175 -1.88 -3.68 4.09
C TYR A 175 -2.57 -4.73 3.23
N ASN A 176 -1.91 -5.88 3.09
CA ASN A 176 -2.48 -7.02 2.40
C ASN A 176 -3.60 -7.63 3.24
N LEU A 177 -4.78 -7.80 2.64
CA LEU A 177 -5.97 -8.36 3.30
C LEU A 177 -6.29 -9.79 2.83
N GLU A 178 -5.40 -10.47 2.13
CA GLU A 178 -5.56 -11.88 1.74
C GLU A 178 -5.02 -12.86 2.77
#